data_831f4c3055247dad7f8a72ba55a65333
#
_entry.id   831f4c3055247dad7f8a72ba55a65333
#
_cell.length_a   1.000
_cell.length_b   1.000
_cell.length_c   1.000
_cell.angle_alpha   90.00
_cell.angle_beta   90.00
_cell.angle_gamma   90.00
#
_symmetry.space_group_name_H-M   'P 1'
#
loop_
_entity.id
_entity.type
_entity.pdbx_description
1 polymer ?
#
loop_
_entity_poly.entity_id
_entity_poly.type
_entity_poly.pdbx_seq_one_letter_code
_entity_poly.pdbx_strand_id
1 'polypeptide(L)'
;MNLADATDRIDVNGGDSMTPEEKLKELGIELAEAKSFHPAMAVGVITGNLLYLSGTTPPGQPDKPWRGRIGETYSVEEGYQAARECAIQQLAMARTVLGDLGRIKRVVKVLGMVNCVPGFGDQPRVMHGFSELMHEVLGERGVHARSAVGMQGLPSNAPIEVETIFEIE
;
A
#
# COMPACT_ATOMS: atom_id res chain seq x y z
N MET A 1 -0.44 15.56 30.28
CA MET A 1 -1.25 14.68 29.45
C MET A 1 -0.30 13.55 28.99
N ASN A 2 -0.48 12.36 29.57
CA ASN A 2 0.54 11.30 29.57
C ASN A 2 0.39 10.46 28.29
N LEU A 3 1.43 10.38 27.47
CA LEU A 3 1.47 9.62 26.19
C LEU A 3 1.45 8.08 26.37
N ALA A 4 1.31 7.61 27.61
CA ALA A 4 1.35 6.17 27.94
C ALA A 4 -0.02 5.47 27.87
N ASP A 5 -1.12 6.17 27.60
CA ASP A 5 -2.49 5.63 27.73
C ASP A 5 -3.16 5.31 26.38
N ALA A 6 -2.41 5.34 25.28
CA ALA A 6 -2.94 5.10 23.92
C ALA A 6 -2.69 3.68 23.38
N THR A 7 -2.05 2.79 24.15
CA THR A 7 -1.61 1.48 23.62
C THR A 7 -2.41 0.27 24.11
N ASP A 8 -3.46 0.45 24.93
CA ASP A 8 -4.10 -0.69 25.58
C ASP A 8 -5.63 -0.75 25.41
N ARG A 9 -6.11 -0.61 24.18
CA ARG A 9 -7.50 -0.96 23.82
C ARG A 9 -7.56 -1.66 22.47
N ILE A 10 -6.97 -2.85 22.37
CA ILE A 10 -7.37 -3.81 21.35
C ILE A 10 -8.38 -4.74 22.02
N ASP A 11 -9.67 -4.43 21.88
CA ASP A 11 -10.74 -5.34 22.23
C ASP A 11 -10.70 -6.53 21.25
N VAL A 12 -10.11 -7.63 21.71
CA VAL A 12 -10.21 -8.95 21.06
C VAL A 12 -11.51 -9.62 21.46
N ASN A 13 -12.64 -9.00 21.15
CA ASN A 13 -13.95 -9.68 21.29
C ASN A 13 -14.44 -10.14 19.91
N GLY A 14 -14.49 -11.48 19.77
CA GLY A 14 -14.96 -12.21 18.62
C GLY A 14 -16.38 -11.86 18.21
N GLY A 15 -16.51 -10.97 17.27
CA GLY A 15 -17.60 -10.89 16.33
C GLY A 15 -17.03 -11.29 14.97
N ASP A 16 -17.76 -12.03 14.21
CA ASP A 16 -17.51 -12.56 12.87
C ASP A 16 -16.95 -11.44 11.95
N SER A 17 -15.70 -11.07 12.13
CA SER A 17 -15.04 -10.03 11.35
C SER A 17 -14.54 -10.67 10.06
N MET A 18 -15.13 -10.22 8.95
CA MET A 18 -14.76 -10.59 7.59
C MET A 18 -13.23 -10.64 7.42
N THR A 19 -12.74 -11.73 6.86
CA THR A 19 -11.30 -11.86 6.56
C THR A 19 -10.88 -10.85 5.48
N PRO A 20 -9.59 -10.50 5.38
CA PRO A 20 -9.11 -9.61 4.31
C PRO A 20 -9.45 -10.13 2.92
N GLU A 21 -9.42 -11.43 2.71
CA GLU A 21 -9.78 -12.09 1.45
C GLU A 21 -11.27 -11.95 1.12
N GLU A 22 -12.14 -12.11 2.11
CA GLU A 22 -13.58 -11.89 1.97
C GLU A 22 -13.89 -10.42 1.67
N LYS A 23 -13.17 -9.49 2.33
CA LYS A 23 -13.33 -8.06 2.08
C LYS A 23 -12.87 -7.67 0.68
N LEU A 24 -11.77 -8.21 0.20
CA LEU A 24 -11.30 -8.02 -1.19
C LEU A 24 -12.35 -8.52 -2.19
N LYS A 25 -12.95 -9.69 -1.93
CA LYS A 25 -14.01 -10.24 -2.77
C LYS A 25 -15.26 -9.35 -2.78
N GLU A 26 -15.67 -8.82 -1.62
CA GLU A 26 -16.79 -7.87 -1.51
C GLU A 26 -16.52 -6.59 -2.33
N LEU A 27 -15.27 -6.11 -2.32
CA LEU A 27 -14.83 -4.94 -3.09
C LEU A 27 -14.63 -5.23 -4.58
N GLY A 28 -14.79 -6.48 -5.01
CA GLY A 28 -14.55 -6.91 -6.41
C GLY A 28 -13.07 -6.87 -6.80
N ILE A 29 -12.15 -6.95 -5.82
CA ILE A 29 -10.72 -6.89 -6.04
C ILE A 29 -10.13 -8.30 -6.10
N GLU A 30 -9.54 -8.65 -7.23
CA GLU A 30 -8.77 -9.87 -7.41
C GLU A 30 -7.28 -9.55 -7.32
N LEU A 31 -6.56 -10.28 -6.45
CA LEU A 31 -5.12 -10.13 -6.34
C LEU A 31 -4.41 -11.08 -7.32
N ALA A 32 -3.56 -10.54 -8.17
CA ALA A 32 -2.67 -11.35 -9.00
C ALA A 32 -1.51 -11.91 -8.17
N GLU A 33 -0.90 -13.01 -8.61
CA GLU A 33 0.35 -13.48 -8.03
C GLU A 33 1.48 -12.51 -8.38
N ALA A 34 2.18 -12.02 -7.36
CA ALA A 34 3.30 -11.11 -7.55
C ALA A 34 4.58 -11.88 -7.89
N LYS A 35 5.35 -11.36 -8.85
CA LYS A 35 6.63 -11.94 -9.27
C LYS A 35 7.75 -10.92 -9.10
N SER A 36 8.94 -11.39 -8.75
CA SER A 36 10.12 -10.55 -8.73
C SER A 36 10.51 -10.13 -10.16
N PHE A 37 10.93 -8.90 -10.31
CA PHE A 37 11.39 -8.34 -11.59
C PHE A 37 12.83 -8.73 -11.95
N HIS A 38 13.59 -9.28 -10.99
CA HIS A 38 14.98 -9.65 -11.21
C HIS A 38 15.38 -10.84 -10.32
N PRO A 39 16.21 -11.79 -10.78
CA PRO A 39 16.61 -12.96 -9.99
C PRO A 39 17.31 -12.65 -8.65
N ALA A 40 17.96 -11.48 -8.54
CA ALA A 40 18.61 -11.04 -7.31
C ALA A 40 17.70 -10.14 -6.41
N MET A 41 16.41 -10.07 -6.71
CA MET A 41 15.42 -9.34 -5.91
C MET A 41 14.38 -10.31 -5.35
N ALA A 42 13.85 -10.00 -4.19
CA ALA A 42 12.69 -10.66 -3.60
C ALA A 42 11.45 -9.77 -3.71
N VAL A 43 10.27 -10.37 -3.81
CA VAL A 43 8.98 -9.66 -3.67
C VAL A 43 8.88 -9.04 -2.28
N GLY A 44 9.33 -9.78 -1.27
CA GLY A 44 9.43 -9.32 0.11
C GLY A 44 10.39 -10.18 0.91
N VAL A 45 10.86 -9.64 2.02
CA VAL A 45 11.80 -10.28 2.94
C VAL A 45 11.22 -10.26 4.35
N ILE A 46 11.20 -11.43 5.00
CA ILE A 46 10.79 -11.56 6.40
C ILE A 46 12.03 -11.54 7.28
N THR A 47 12.00 -10.72 8.32
CA THR A 47 13.00 -10.72 9.41
C THR A 47 12.30 -10.55 10.74
N GLY A 48 12.47 -11.54 11.63
CA GLY A 48 11.67 -11.63 12.85
C GLY A 48 10.18 -11.71 12.51
N ASN A 49 9.39 -10.80 13.07
CA ASN A 49 7.96 -10.66 12.80
C ASN A 49 7.64 -9.51 11.82
N LEU A 50 8.62 -9.05 11.04
CA LEU A 50 8.41 -7.99 10.05
C LEU A 50 8.57 -8.51 8.64
N LEU A 51 7.62 -8.15 7.78
CA LEU A 51 7.67 -8.34 6.33
C LEU A 51 7.96 -6.98 5.67
N TYR A 52 9.08 -6.90 4.99
CA TYR A 52 9.47 -5.78 4.13
C TYR A 52 9.12 -6.11 2.70
N LEU A 53 8.27 -5.34 2.07
CA LEU A 53 7.95 -5.50 0.65
C LEU A 53 8.81 -4.57 -0.23
N SER A 54 9.17 -5.06 -1.41
CA SER A 54 9.76 -4.22 -2.45
C SER A 54 8.81 -3.12 -2.89
N GLY A 55 9.36 -1.99 -3.40
CA GLY A 55 8.57 -0.94 -3.99
C GLY A 55 7.78 -1.43 -5.21
N THR A 56 6.58 -0.92 -5.39
CA THR A 56 5.75 -1.21 -6.56
C THR A 56 5.07 0.05 -7.09
N THR A 57 4.95 0.11 -8.41
CA THR A 57 4.20 1.13 -9.14
C THR A 57 2.81 0.60 -9.48
N PRO A 58 1.83 1.47 -9.80
CA PRO A 58 0.51 1.02 -10.21
C PRO A 58 0.64 0.25 -11.55
N PRO A 59 -0.06 -0.87 -11.71
CA PRO A 59 0.07 -1.71 -12.91
C PRO A 59 -0.47 -1.03 -14.17
N GLY A 60 -1.51 -0.18 -14.01
CA GLY A 60 -2.23 0.37 -15.13
C GLY A 60 -2.97 -0.69 -15.95
N GLN A 61 -3.46 -0.26 -17.10
CA GLN A 61 -4.08 -1.15 -18.11
C GLN A 61 -3.24 -1.11 -19.38
N PRO A 62 -3.31 -2.14 -20.24
CA PRO A 62 -2.50 -2.20 -21.47
C PRO A 62 -2.68 -0.98 -22.39
N ASP A 63 -3.89 -0.45 -22.45
CA ASP A 63 -4.27 0.73 -23.26
C ASP A 63 -4.15 2.06 -22.50
N LYS A 64 -4.01 2.00 -21.15
CA LYS A 64 -3.86 3.16 -20.28
C LYS A 64 -2.78 2.92 -19.23
N PRO A 65 -1.49 2.83 -19.61
CA PRO A 65 -0.40 2.70 -18.65
C PRO A 65 -0.24 3.98 -17.84
N TRP A 66 0.09 3.85 -16.55
CA TRP A 66 0.42 4.98 -15.72
C TRP A 66 1.81 5.52 -16.07
N ARG A 67 1.88 6.60 -16.86
CA ARG A 67 3.13 7.28 -17.24
C ARG A 67 2.96 8.79 -17.24
N GLY A 68 3.66 9.46 -16.32
CA GLY A 68 3.58 10.92 -16.19
C GLY A 68 3.66 11.40 -14.76
N ARG A 69 3.41 12.67 -14.56
CA ARG A 69 3.57 13.36 -13.27
C ARG A 69 2.23 13.86 -12.74
N ILE A 70 2.10 13.86 -11.43
CA ILE A 70 0.99 14.52 -10.76
C ILE A 70 1.19 16.05 -10.84
N GLY A 71 0.15 16.75 -11.19
CA GLY A 71 0.16 18.19 -11.43
C GLY A 71 0.54 18.62 -12.85
N GLU A 72 0.86 17.66 -13.75
CA GLU A 72 1.13 17.90 -15.16
C GLU A 72 0.28 16.96 -16.04
N THR A 73 0.53 15.65 -15.95
CA THR A 73 -0.16 14.62 -16.73
C THR A 73 -1.43 14.16 -16.02
N TYR A 74 -1.39 14.10 -14.70
CA TYR A 74 -2.46 13.57 -13.86
C TYR A 74 -2.87 14.58 -12.79
N SER A 75 -4.16 14.59 -12.47
CA SER A 75 -4.73 15.31 -11.34
C SER A 75 -4.41 14.61 -10.02
N VAL A 76 -4.73 15.26 -8.90
CA VAL A 76 -4.64 14.66 -7.55
C VAL A 76 -5.57 13.46 -7.43
N GLU A 77 -6.76 13.52 -8.01
CA GLU A 77 -7.77 12.47 -8.01
C GLU A 77 -7.31 11.24 -8.81
N GLU A 78 -6.68 11.45 -9.97
CA GLU A 78 -6.07 10.35 -10.74
C GLU A 78 -4.88 9.76 -9.98
N GLY A 79 -4.06 10.58 -9.33
CA GLY A 79 -2.99 10.14 -8.44
C GLY A 79 -3.50 9.30 -7.27
N TYR A 80 -4.64 9.68 -6.67
CA TYR A 80 -5.32 8.88 -5.65
C TYR A 80 -5.69 7.48 -6.18
N GLN A 81 -6.22 7.38 -7.40
CA GLN A 81 -6.53 6.07 -8.01
C GLN A 81 -5.26 5.25 -8.27
N ALA A 82 -4.20 5.87 -8.76
CA ALA A 82 -2.90 5.21 -8.94
C ALA A 82 -2.32 4.69 -7.60
N ALA A 83 -2.45 5.46 -6.52
CA ALA A 83 -2.04 5.04 -5.18
C ALA A 83 -2.89 3.88 -4.66
N ARG A 84 -4.21 3.86 -4.95
CA ARG A 84 -5.10 2.74 -4.63
C ARG A 84 -4.69 1.46 -5.38
N GLU A 85 -4.29 1.55 -6.65
CA GLU A 85 -3.75 0.42 -7.40
C GLU A 85 -2.43 -0.10 -6.79
N CYS A 86 -1.55 0.79 -6.29
CA CYS A 86 -0.36 0.38 -5.55
C CYS A 86 -0.71 -0.41 -4.28
N ALA A 87 -1.77 -0.04 -3.56
CA ALA A 87 -2.22 -0.79 -2.38
C ALA A 87 -2.67 -2.21 -2.75
N ILE A 88 -3.38 -2.38 -3.86
CA ILE A 88 -3.76 -3.70 -4.39
C ILE A 88 -2.50 -4.53 -4.68
N GLN A 89 -1.48 -3.93 -5.32
CA GLN A 89 -0.23 -4.63 -5.61
C GLN A 89 0.53 -5.00 -4.33
N GLN A 90 0.60 -4.12 -3.34
CA GLN A 90 1.25 -4.43 -2.05
C GLN A 90 0.53 -5.56 -1.30
N LEU A 91 -0.81 -5.60 -1.32
CA LEU A 91 -1.58 -6.72 -0.78
C LEU A 91 -1.32 -8.03 -1.56
N ALA A 92 -1.22 -7.96 -2.89
CA ALA A 92 -0.88 -9.11 -3.74
C ALA A 92 0.52 -9.66 -3.41
N MET A 93 1.49 -8.76 -3.23
CA MET A 93 2.86 -9.10 -2.83
C MET A 93 2.89 -9.74 -1.43
N ALA A 94 2.17 -9.15 -0.46
CA ALA A 94 2.05 -9.71 0.88
C ALA A 94 1.44 -11.12 0.85
N ARG A 95 0.33 -11.32 0.11
CA ARG A 95 -0.30 -12.62 -0.06
C ARG A 95 0.65 -13.64 -0.71
N THR A 96 1.42 -13.23 -1.72
CA THR A 96 2.40 -14.11 -2.38
C THR A 96 3.47 -14.61 -1.41
N VAL A 97 3.93 -13.75 -0.49
CA VAL A 97 4.96 -14.11 0.50
C VAL A 97 4.38 -14.90 1.68
N LEU A 98 3.20 -14.51 2.17
CA LEU A 98 2.60 -15.06 3.39
C LEU A 98 1.69 -16.28 3.13
N GLY A 99 1.10 -16.38 1.94
CA GLY A 99 0.04 -17.33 1.61
C GLY A 99 -1.36 -16.91 2.06
N ASP A 100 -1.46 -16.13 3.15
CA ASP A 100 -2.71 -15.70 3.78
C ASP A 100 -2.53 -14.29 4.35
N LEU A 101 -3.42 -13.35 3.99
CA LEU A 101 -3.40 -11.98 4.51
C LEU A 101 -3.88 -11.89 5.97
N GLY A 102 -4.59 -12.90 6.46
CA GLY A 102 -4.98 -13.02 7.86
C GLY A 102 -3.78 -12.98 8.81
N ARG A 103 -2.58 -13.38 8.34
CA ARG A 103 -1.32 -13.32 9.09
C ARG A 103 -0.78 -11.91 9.32
N ILE A 104 -1.32 -10.89 8.66
CA ILE A 104 -0.95 -9.50 8.90
C ILE A 104 -1.56 -9.03 10.22
N LYS A 105 -0.71 -8.68 11.19
CA LYS A 105 -1.12 -8.07 12.46
C LYS A 105 -1.39 -6.59 12.33
N ARG A 106 -0.56 -5.89 11.55
CA ARG A 106 -0.74 -4.46 11.22
C ARG A 106 0.14 -4.02 10.06
N VAL A 107 -0.26 -2.93 9.43
CA VAL A 107 0.63 -2.13 8.59
C VAL A 107 1.46 -1.23 9.50
N VAL A 108 2.78 -1.36 9.48
CA VAL A 108 3.68 -0.60 10.37
C VAL A 108 4.04 0.75 9.74
N LYS A 109 4.56 0.69 8.51
CA LYS A 109 5.09 1.86 7.81
C LYS A 109 4.80 1.78 6.32
N VAL A 110 4.44 2.92 5.77
CA VAL A 110 4.28 3.15 4.33
C VAL A 110 5.16 4.31 3.90
N LEU A 111 5.97 4.11 2.87
CA LEU A 111 6.62 5.19 2.13
C LEU A 111 5.93 5.33 0.78
N GLY A 112 5.20 6.43 0.61
CA GLY A 112 4.59 6.83 -0.66
C GLY A 112 5.44 7.85 -1.39
N MET A 113 5.88 7.50 -2.58
CA MET A 113 6.69 8.32 -3.46
C MET A 113 5.83 8.81 -4.62
N VAL A 114 5.74 10.12 -4.79
CA VAL A 114 4.88 10.76 -5.80
C VAL A 114 5.75 11.47 -6.82
N ASN A 115 5.75 11.01 -8.06
CA ASN A 115 6.37 11.71 -9.18
C ASN A 115 5.48 12.92 -9.53
N CYS A 116 5.93 14.11 -9.16
CA CYS A 116 5.12 15.33 -9.26
C CYS A 116 5.93 16.53 -9.78
N VAL A 117 5.21 17.57 -10.16
CA VAL A 117 5.84 18.83 -10.58
C VAL A 117 6.56 19.54 -9.41
N PRO A 118 7.58 20.37 -9.67
CA PRO A 118 8.23 21.16 -8.63
C PRO A 118 7.23 22.04 -7.88
N GLY A 119 7.36 22.07 -6.54
CA GLY A 119 6.47 22.85 -5.68
C GLY A 119 5.11 22.20 -5.39
N PHE A 120 4.85 20.99 -5.88
CA PHE A 120 3.64 20.25 -5.53
C PHE A 120 3.62 19.93 -4.03
N GLY A 121 2.48 20.16 -3.36
CA GLY A 121 2.33 20.01 -1.91
C GLY A 121 1.24 19.02 -1.48
N ASP A 122 0.49 18.46 -2.44
CA ASP A 122 -0.66 17.57 -2.17
C ASP A 122 -0.32 16.06 -2.17
N GLN A 123 0.97 15.68 -2.00
CA GLN A 123 1.37 14.28 -1.91
C GLN A 123 0.56 13.50 -0.86
N PRO A 124 0.25 14.05 0.35
CA PRO A 124 -0.57 13.34 1.32
C PRO A 124 -1.97 13.01 0.81
N ARG A 125 -2.61 13.91 0.04
CA ARG A 125 -3.95 13.69 -0.55
C ARG A 125 -3.92 12.60 -1.60
N VAL A 126 -2.90 12.60 -2.46
CA VAL A 126 -2.67 11.53 -3.43
C VAL A 126 -2.56 10.17 -2.72
N MET A 127 -1.78 10.10 -1.63
CA MET A 127 -1.53 8.86 -0.89
C MET A 127 -2.71 8.41 0.00
N HIS A 128 -3.79 9.20 0.11
CA HIS A 128 -5.00 8.72 0.78
C HIS A 128 -5.60 7.50 0.08
N GLY A 129 -5.51 7.40 -1.26
CA GLY A 129 -5.99 6.23 -1.99
C GLY A 129 -5.37 4.91 -1.53
N PHE A 130 -4.07 4.92 -1.22
CA PHE A 130 -3.39 3.78 -0.62
C PHE A 130 -3.88 3.48 0.79
N SER A 131 -3.87 4.50 1.66
CA SER A 131 -4.18 4.33 3.09
C SER A 131 -5.61 3.90 3.33
N GLU A 132 -6.55 4.46 2.58
CA GLU A 132 -7.97 4.13 2.70
C GLU A 132 -8.24 2.68 2.26
N LEU A 133 -7.62 2.19 1.17
CA LEU A 133 -7.77 0.78 0.79
C LEU A 133 -7.17 -0.15 1.85
N MET A 134 -6.00 0.17 2.42
CA MET A 134 -5.43 -0.63 3.50
C MET A 134 -6.37 -0.71 4.70
N HIS A 135 -7.03 0.40 5.06
CA HIS A 135 -8.02 0.42 6.13
C HIS A 135 -9.30 -0.32 5.75
N GLU A 136 -9.81 -0.18 4.52
CA GLU A 136 -10.98 -0.91 4.03
C GLU A 136 -10.79 -2.44 4.12
N VAL A 137 -9.60 -2.93 3.74
CA VAL A 137 -9.31 -4.38 3.67
C VAL A 137 -8.90 -4.96 5.03
N LEU A 138 -8.10 -4.24 5.80
CA LEU A 138 -7.49 -4.75 7.04
C LEU A 138 -8.13 -4.19 8.31
N GLY A 139 -9.10 -3.28 8.20
CA GLY A 139 -9.70 -2.58 9.34
C GLY A 139 -8.64 -1.79 10.12
N GLU A 140 -8.72 -1.78 11.44
CA GLU A 140 -7.76 -1.09 12.32
C GLU A 140 -6.31 -1.55 12.13
N ARG A 141 -6.09 -2.78 11.66
CA ARG A 141 -4.76 -3.29 11.30
C ARG A 141 -4.16 -2.56 10.08
N GLY A 142 -4.99 -1.91 9.27
CA GLY A 142 -4.58 -1.11 8.11
C GLY A 142 -4.13 0.32 8.47
N VAL A 143 -4.40 0.81 9.67
CA VAL A 143 -3.96 2.13 10.15
C VAL A 143 -2.45 2.12 10.39
N HIS A 144 -1.72 3.10 9.82
CA HIS A 144 -0.26 3.03 9.74
C HIS A 144 0.44 4.39 9.82
N ALA A 145 1.72 4.36 10.17
CA ALA A 145 2.60 5.52 10.01
C ALA A 145 2.99 5.67 8.53
N ARG A 146 2.92 6.88 7.98
CA ARG A 146 3.21 7.15 6.57
C ARG A 146 4.11 8.35 6.37
N SER A 147 4.99 8.26 5.36
CA SER A 147 5.59 9.41 4.70
C SER A 147 5.07 9.48 3.26
N ALA A 148 4.74 10.69 2.79
CA ALA A 148 4.38 10.97 1.41
C ALA A 148 5.30 12.06 0.88
N VAL A 149 6.15 11.74 -0.09
CA VAL A 149 7.22 12.61 -0.56
C VAL A 149 7.15 12.80 -2.07
N GLY A 150 7.54 13.99 -2.54
CA GLY A 150 7.70 14.27 -3.96
C GLY A 150 9.01 13.72 -4.49
N MET A 151 8.96 13.09 -5.66
CA MET A 151 10.10 12.53 -6.38
C MET A 151 10.25 13.22 -7.73
N GLN A 152 11.49 13.31 -8.20
CA GLN A 152 11.80 13.90 -9.50
C GLN A 152 11.56 12.95 -10.68
N GLY A 153 11.50 11.66 -10.40
CA GLY A 153 11.19 10.58 -11.35
C GLY A 153 11.06 9.25 -10.61
N LEU A 154 10.24 8.36 -11.17
CA LEU A 154 10.03 7.00 -10.70
C LEU A 154 10.20 6.00 -11.86
N PRO A 155 10.38 4.70 -11.59
CA PRO A 155 10.54 3.68 -12.63
C PRO A 155 9.47 3.79 -13.72
N SER A 156 9.87 3.68 -14.97
CA SER A 156 8.99 3.80 -16.16
C SER A 156 8.18 5.11 -16.23
N ASN A 157 8.65 6.17 -15.55
CA ASN A 157 7.94 7.43 -15.37
C ASN A 157 6.54 7.25 -14.73
N ALA A 158 6.40 6.26 -13.83
CA ALA A 158 5.15 6.05 -13.10
C ALA A 158 4.85 7.25 -12.19
N PRO A 159 3.55 7.57 -11.95
CA PRO A 159 3.17 8.68 -11.07
C PRO A 159 3.38 8.38 -9.59
N ILE A 160 3.31 7.12 -9.20
CA ILE A 160 3.36 6.66 -7.80
C ILE A 160 4.27 5.44 -7.70
N GLU A 161 5.01 5.35 -6.60
CA GLU A 161 5.61 4.11 -6.12
C GLU A 161 5.42 4.01 -4.61
N VAL A 162 5.17 2.80 -4.11
CA VAL A 162 4.93 2.58 -2.67
C VAL A 162 5.69 1.36 -2.20
N GLU A 163 6.32 1.47 -1.03
CA GLU A 163 6.83 0.33 -0.25
C GLU A 163 6.17 0.27 1.12
N THR A 164 6.06 -0.93 1.66
CA THR A 164 5.32 -1.18 2.91
C THR A 164 6.06 -2.15 3.82
N ILE A 165 5.99 -1.90 5.12
CA ILE A 165 6.43 -2.81 6.18
C ILE A 165 5.20 -3.26 6.94
N PHE A 166 5.02 -4.58 7.06
CA PHE A 166 3.97 -5.22 7.86
C PHE A 166 4.55 -5.90 9.09
N GLU A 167 3.83 -5.86 10.19
CA GLU A 167 3.99 -6.81 11.29
C GLU A 167 3.13 -8.03 11.00
N ILE A 168 3.70 -9.22 11.17
CA ILE A 168 3.10 -10.51 10.86
C ILE A 168 3.20 -11.47 12.05
N GLU A 169 2.42 -12.57 11.97
CA GLU A 169 2.53 -13.70 12.90
C GLU A 169 3.77 -14.55 12.62
#